data_fc9df5d1201f12d772008ca5bdb680ad
#
_entry.id   fc9df5d1201f12d772008ca5bdb680ad
#
_cell.length_a   1.000
_cell.length_b   1.000
_cell.length_c   1.000
_cell.angle_alpha   90.00
_cell.angle_beta   90.00
_cell.angle_gamma   90.00
#
_symmetry.space_group_name_H-M   'P 1'
#
loop_
_entity.id
_entity.type
_entity.pdbx_description
1 polymer ?
#
loop_
_entity_poly.entity_id
_entity_poly.type
_entity_poly.pdbx_seq_one_letter_code
_entity_poly.pdbx_strand_id
1 'polypeptide(L)'
;MRILYIGDIMGELGMRTVERVLPELRRERQIDLVIAQAENVTDGKGMDPLDMNRLQKLGIDFFTGGNHTPRQSSLEPRLEDNASPVIGPANMTRCPGRGWKYLDTAQGKVLIVSLLGTTVGQPVEITNPLEAIDTILAENEGIRRVATVVNFHGDYSSEKVIIGHYLDGRASIVVGDHWHVPTADVRVLPGGTAHMSDVGMVGALEGSLGVTWESVIPRWRDGAQTRNVLIDEGPTQFNALLADIDVQTGLARSAEHVRMTFSA
;
A
#
# COMPACT_ATOMS: atom_id res chain seq x y z
N MET A 1 -11.16 10.76 -12.22
CA MET A 1 -10.38 9.49 -12.23
C MET A 1 -10.58 8.81 -10.91
N ARG A 2 -11.07 7.57 -10.91
CA ARG A 2 -11.26 6.80 -9.69
C ARG A 2 -10.07 5.88 -9.45
N ILE A 3 -9.39 6.09 -8.32
CA ILE A 3 -8.22 5.31 -7.91
C ILE A 3 -8.59 4.51 -6.67
N LEU A 4 -8.38 3.19 -6.72
CA LEU A 4 -8.49 2.29 -5.58
C LEU A 4 -7.09 1.95 -5.08
N TYR A 5 -6.83 2.21 -3.80
CA TYR A 5 -5.63 1.74 -3.11
C TYR A 5 -6.01 0.61 -2.16
N ILE A 6 -5.60 -0.61 -2.48
CA ILE A 6 -5.84 -1.81 -1.68
C ILE A 6 -4.74 -1.89 -0.60
N GLY A 7 -5.16 -2.12 0.65
CA GLY A 7 -4.24 -2.28 1.77
C GLY A 7 -3.41 -3.56 1.71
N ASP A 8 -2.65 -3.81 2.77
CA ASP A 8 -1.69 -4.93 2.84
C ASP A 8 -2.33 -6.27 2.48
N ILE A 9 -1.95 -6.82 1.31
CA ILE A 9 -2.40 -8.16 0.89
C ILE A 9 -1.58 -9.19 1.66
N MET A 10 -2.24 -9.93 2.55
CA MET A 10 -1.58 -10.84 3.47
C MET A 10 -1.71 -12.31 3.03
N GLY A 11 -0.63 -12.85 2.48
CA GLY A 11 -0.52 -14.25 2.11
C GLY A 11 -1.53 -14.73 1.06
N GLU A 12 -1.67 -16.06 0.94
CA GLU A 12 -2.57 -16.69 -0.02
C GLU A 12 -4.04 -16.36 0.26
N LEU A 13 -4.45 -16.26 1.52
CA LEU A 13 -5.83 -15.91 1.88
C LEU A 13 -6.17 -14.48 1.44
N GLY A 14 -5.19 -13.56 1.53
CA GLY A 14 -5.32 -12.20 1.00
C GLY A 14 -5.48 -12.18 -0.52
N MET A 15 -4.66 -12.94 -1.25
CA MET A 15 -4.76 -13.04 -2.71
C MET A 15 -6.11 -13.59 -3.16
N ARG A 16 -6.61 -14.67 -2.51
CA ARG A 16 -7.95 -15.23 -2.78
C ARG A 16 -9.07 -14.24 -2.48
N THR A 17 -8.89 -13.40 -1.46
CA THR A 17 -9.87 -12.36 -1.12
C THR A 17 -9.88 -11.26 -2.20
N VAL A 18 -8.71 -10.85 -2.71
CA VAL A 18 -8.63 -9.94 -3.87
C VAL A 18 -9.32 -10.53 -5.10
N GLU A 19 -9.04 -11.80 -5.41
CA GLU A 19 -9.66 -12.51 -6.54
C GLU A 19 -11.19 -12.53 -6.46
N ARG A 20 -11.72 -12.73 -5.27
CA ARG A 20 -13.17 -12.72 -5.00
C ARG A 20 -13.81 -11.35 -5.18
N VAL A 21 -13.10 -10.27 -4.79
CA VAL A 21 -13.70 -8.94 -4.62
C VAL A 21 -13.39 -8.01 -5.81
N LEU A 22 -12.13 -7.95 -6.23
CA LEU A 22 -11.66 -6.88 -7.10
C LEU A 22 -12.34 -6.82 -8.47
N PRO A 23 -12.59 -7.92 -9.20
CA PRO A 23 -13.16 -7.84 -10.55
C PRO A 23 -14.56 -7.18 -10.56
N GLU A 24 -15.41 -7.53 -9.62
CA GLU A 24 -16.75 -6.96 -9.50
C GLU A 24 -16.70 -5.52 -8.98
N LEU A 25 -15.95 -5.26 -7.94
CA LEU A 25 -15.76 -3.93 -7.35
C LEU A 25 -15.25 -2.93 -8.41
N ARG A 26 -14.23 -3.33 -9.21
CA ARG A 26 -13.66 -2.49 -10.26
C ARG A 26 -14.72 -2.10 -11.29
N ARG A 27 -15.54 -3.06 -11.71
CA ARG A 27 -16.62 -2.83 -12.67
C ARG A 27 -17.73 -1.95 -12.11
N GLU A 28 -18.25 -2.27 -10.91
CA GLU A 28 -19.39 -1.57 -10.31
C GLU A 28 -19.05 -0.13 -9.91
N ARG A 29 -17.87 0.08 -9.37
CA ARG A 29 -17.41 1.40 -8.93
C ARG A 29 -16.70 2.17 -10.06
N GLN A 30 -16.60 1.59 -11.26
CA GLN A 30 -15.93 2.21 -12.43
C GLN A 30 -14.51 2.70 -12.06
N ILE A 31 -13.70 1.80 -11.49
CA ILE A 31 -12.34 2.11 -11.03
C ILE A 31 -11.39 2.12 -12.22
N ASP A 32 -10.73 3.26 -12.43
CA ASP A 32 -9.79 3.47 -13.53
C ASP A 32 -8.41 2.87 -13.25
N LEU A 33 -7.96 2.97 -11.99
CA LEU A 33 -6.62 2.55 -11.55
C LEU A 33 -6.70 1.83 -10.21
N VAL A 34 -6.03 0.67 -10.11
CA VAL A 34 -5.90 -0.11 -8.88
C VAL A 34 -4.44 -0.20 -8.49
N ILE A 35 -4.12 0.31 -7.30
CA ILE A 35 -2.80 0.20 -6.66
C ILE A 35 -2.97 -0.68 -5.42
N ALA A 36 -1.98 -1.50 -5.08
CA ALA A 36 -2.04 -2.36 -3.91
C ALA A 36 -0.73 -2.38 -3.13
N GLN A 37 -0.84 -2.44 -1.81
CA GLN A 37 0.30 -2.74 -0.94
C GLN A 37 0.58 -4.25 -0.98
N ALA A 38 1.79 -4.63 -1.40
CA ALA A 38 2.11 -6.02 -1.71
C ALA A 38 3.33 -6.57 -0.94
N GLU A 39 3.74 -5.91 0.14
CA GLU A 39 4.92 -6.36 0.88
C GLU A 39 4.74 -7.67 1.68
N ASN A 40 3.49 -8.14 1.83
CA ASN A 40 3.15 -9.32 2.63
C ASN A 40 2.50 -10.45 1.81
N VAL A 41 2.60 -10.43 0.48
CA VAL A 41 1.92 -11.36 -0.42
C VAL A 41 2.49 -12.77 -0.34
N THR A 42 3.79 -12.93 -0.60
CA THR A 42 4.42 -14.26 -0.65
C THR A 42 4.81 -14.70 0.75
N ASP A 43 4.17 -15.73 1.26
CA ASP A 43 4.43 -16.29 2.60
C ASP A 43 4.41 -15.24 3.74
N GLY A 44 3.63 -14.16 3.55
CA GLY A 44 3.50 -13.06 4.50
C GLY A 44 4.72 -12.12 4.55
N LYS A 45 5.67 -12.21 3.60
CA LYS A 45 6.87 -11.35 3.56
C LYS A 45 7.43 -11.16 2.16
N GLY A 46 7.22 -9.98 1.60
CA GLY A 46 7.60 -9.66 0.24
C GLY A 46 6.59 -10.17 -0.77
N MET A 47 6.93 -10.05 -2.04
CA MET A 47 6.16 -10.53 -3.18
C MET A 47 7.12 -11.12 -4.21
N ASP A 48 6.85 -12.32 -4.68
CA ASP A 48 7.60 -12.89 -5.80
C ASP A 48 6.97 -12.54 -7.16
N PRO A 49 7.70 -12.72 -8.27
CA PRO A 49 7.18 -12.41 -9.60
C PRO A 49 5.98 -13.25 -10.04
N LEU A 50 5.77 -14.45 -9.49
CA LEU A 50 4.63 -15.31 -9.86
C LEU A 50 3.35 -14.77 -9.22
N ASP A 51 3.40 -14.43 -7.95
CA ASP A 51 2.30 -13.81 -7.22
C ASP A 51 1.98 -12.42 -7.78
N MET A 52 3.00 -11.61 -8.10
CA MET A 52 2.83 -10.35 -8.80
C MET A 52 2.04 -10.53 -10.11
N ASN A 53 2.46 -11.49 -10.96
CA ASN A 53 1.78 -11.74 -12.22
C ASN A 53 0.34 -12.27 -12.03
N ARG A 54 0.09 -13.05 -10.98
CA ARG A 54 -1.26 -13.52 -10.61
C ARG A 54 -2.15 -12.33 -10.25
N LEU A 55 -1.69 -11.44 -9.37
CA LEU A 55 -2.42 -10.27 -8.93
C LEU A 55 -2.67 -9.26 -10.07
N GLN A 56 -1.70 -9.09 -10.98
CA GLN A 56 -1.89 -8.26 -12.17
C GLN A 56 -3.03 -8.78 -13.08
N LYS A 57 -3.13 -10.11 -13.25
CA LYS A 57 -4.22 -10.73 -14.05
C LYS A 57 -5.60 -10.51 -13.40
N LEU A 58 -5.67 -10.28 -12.09
CA LEU A 58 -6.90 -9.95 -11.39
C LEU A 58 -7.31 -8.48 -11.55
N GLY A 59 -6.42 -7.65 -12.12
CA GLY A 59 -6.69 -6.25 -12.38
C GLY A 59 -6.00 -5.27 -11.43
N ILE A 60 -4.95 -5.67 -10.72
CA ILE A 60 -4.07 -4.71 -10.03
C ILE A 60 -3.10 -4.14 -11.04
N ASP A 61 -3.08 -2.83 -11.17
CA ASP A 61 -2.29 -2.12 -12.16
C ASP A 61 -0.88 -1.75 -11.65
N PHE A 62 -0.71 -1.57 -10.31
CA PHE A 62 0.56 -1.18 -9.71
C PHE A 62 0.69 -1.66 -8.26
N PHE A 63 1.94 -1.90 -7.81
CA PHE A 63 2.25 -2.40 -6.47
C PHE A 63 3.20 -1.45 -5.72
N THR A 64 2.85 -1.12 -4.49
CA THR A 64 3.74 -0.47 -3.52
C THR A 64 4.30 -1.51 -2.55
N GLY A 65 5.33 -1.12 -1.82
CA GLY A 65 5.98 -1.98 -0.84
C GLY A 65 6.32 -1.26 0.45
N GLY A 66 6.82 -2.01 1.41
CA GLY A 66 7.27 -1.55 2.72
C GLY A 66 8.59 -2.22 3.12
N ASN A 67 8.79 -2.43 4.43
CA ASN A 67 10.06 -2.97 4.96
C ASN A 67 10.33 -4.44 4.58
N HIS A 68 9.31 -5.19 4.18
CA HIS A 68 9.50 -6.56 3.69
C HIS A 68 9.79 -6.66 2.19
N THR A 69 9.72 -5.58 1.42
CA THR A 69 9.94 -5.60 -0.03
C THR A 69 11.23 -6.34 -0.44
N PRO A 70 12.40 -6.14 0.23
CA PRO A 70 13.63 -6.84 -0.17
C PRO A 70 13.70 -8.30 0.32
N ARG A 71 12.67 -8.84 0.96
CA ARG A 71 12.68 -10.23 1.45
C ARG A 71 12.62 -11.28 0.35
N GLN A 72 12.05 -10.91 -0.80
CA GLN A 72 11.99 -11.74 -1.99
C GLN A 72 12.99 -11.22 -3.02
N SER A 73 14.22 -11.75 -3.00
CA SER A 73 15.28 -11.31 -3.94
C SER A 73 14.93 -11.56 -5.40
N SER A 74 14.05 -12.50 -5.68
CA SER A 74 13.50 -12.74 -7.03
C SER A 74 12.76 -11.54 -7.62
N LEU A 75 12.29 -10.59 -6.77
CA LEU A 75 11.63 -9.36 -7.21
C LEU A 75 12.61 -8.26 -7.60
N GLU A 76 13.88 -8.29 -7.19
CA GLU A 76 14.87 -7.23 -7.43
C GLU A 76 14.92 -6.77 -8.90
N PRO A 77 14.97 -7.66 -9.92
CA PRO A 77 14.99 -7.23 -11.31
C PRO A 77 13.74 -6.43 -11.71
N ARG A 78 12.59 -6.69 -11.07
CA ARG A 78 11.34 -5.95 -11.31
C ARG A 78 11.34 -4.59 -10.62
N LEU A 79 11.95 -4.48 -9.46
CA LEU A 79 12.10 -3.20 -8.75
C LEU A 79 13.01 -2.24 -9.52
N GLU A 80 14.09 -2.76 -10.11
CA GLU A 80 15.06 -2.00 -10.92
C GLU A 80 14.54 -1.62 -12.32
N ASP A 81 13.66 -2.45 -12.90
CA ASP A 81 13.06 -2.19 -14.21
C ASP A 81 12.00 -1.08 -14.11
N ASN A 82 12.26 0.07 -14.75
CA ASN A 82 11.35 1.20 -14.77
C ASN A 82 10.00 0.91 -15.44
N ALA A 83 9.90 -0.12 -16.29
CA ALA A 83 8.66 -0.53 -16.95
C ALA A 83 7.82 -1.47 -16.06
N SER A 84 8.41 -2.08 -15.04
CA SER A 84 7.71 -2.98 -14.14
C SER A 84 6.87 -2.18 -13.13
N PRO A 85 5.58 -2.54 -12.92
CA PRO A 85 4.66 -1.77 -12.08
C PRO A 85 4.79 -2.10 -10.59
N VAL A 86 5.99 -2.09 -10.07
CA VAL A 86 6.26 -2.31 -8.64
C VAL A 86 7.37 -1.41 -8.14
N ILE A 87 7.23 -0.92 -6.91
CA ILE A 87 8.23 -0.12 -6.19
C ILE A 87 8.34 -0.58 -4.74
N GLY A 88 9.52 -0.40 -4.15
CA GLY A 88 9.71 -0.42 -2.70
C GLY A 88 9.85 1.00 -2.14
N PRO A 89 10.13 1.18 -0.83
CA PRO A 89 10.26 2.50 -0.23
C PRO A 89 11.47 3.29 -0.75
N ALA A 90 11.24 4.54 -1.16
CA ALA A 90 12.26 5.42 -1.73
C ALA A 90 13.37 5.83 -0.74
N ASN A 91 13.03 5.90 0.54
CA ASN A 91 13.93 6.29 1.61
C ASN A 91 14.59 5.11 2.34
N MET A 92 14.44 3.90 1.82
CA MET A 92 15.09 2.69 2.34
C MET A 92 16.39 2.43 1.59
N THR A 93 17.55 2.66 2.21
CA THR A 93 18.88 2.69 1.59
C THR A 93 19.25 1.40 0.82
N ARG A 94 18.72 0.25 1.22
CA ARG A 94 19.01 -1.05 0.61
C ARG A 94 17.85 -1.64 -0.18
N CYS A 95 16.82 -0.85 -0.49
CA CYS A 95 15.74 -1.31 -1.35
C CYS A 95 16.13 -1.08 -2.81
N PRO A 96 16.11 -2.12 -3.69
CA PRO A 96 16.38 -1.94 -5.10
C PRO A 96 15.36 -1.00 -5.76
N GLY A 97 15.80 -0.28 -6.80
CA GLY A 97 14.99 0.66 -7.56
C GLY A 97 14.89 2.05 -6.93
N ARG A 98 14.04 2.91 -7.52
CA ARG A 98 13.96 4.34 -7.14
C ARG A 98 12.95 4.63 -6.03
N GLY A 99 12.05 3.69 -5.72
CA GLY A 99 10.93 3.90 -4.80
C GLY A 99 9.82 4.82 -5.33
N TRP A 100 9.91 5.24 -6.59
CA TRP A 100 8.85 5.94 -7.30
C TRP A 100 8.90 5.64 -8.80
N LYS A 101 7.74 5.62 -9.44
CA LYS A 101 7.58 5.43 -10.90
C LYS A 101 6.36 6.16 -11.42
N TYR A 102 6.36 6.40 -12.72
CA TYR A 102 5.16 6.81 -13.44
C TYR A 102 4.44 5.60 -14.00
N LEU A 103 3.11 5.66 -13.91
CA LEU A 103 2.22 4.77 -14.66
C LEU A 103 1.45 5.59 -15.69
N ASP A 104 1.51 5.18 -16.94
CA ASP A 104 0.71 5.78 -18.02
C ASP A 104 -0.71 5.19 -17.97
N THR A 105 -1.72 6.06 -17.92
CA THR A 105 -3.13 5.71 -17.94
C THR A 105 -3.86 6.38 -19.10
N ALA A 106 -5.10 5.97 -19.37
CA ALA A 106 -5.91 6.62 -20.39
C ALA A 106 -6.16 8.11 -20.11
N GLN A 107 -6.13 8.54 -18.84
CA GLN A 107 -6.33 9.92 -18.42
C GLN A 107 -5.02 10.74 -18.35
N GLY A 108 -3.88 10.09 -18.36
CA GLY A 108 -2.55 10.72 -18.25
C GLY A 108 -1.63 9.97 -17.28
N LYS A 109 -0.47 10.57 -16.99
CA LYS A 109 0.53 9.98 -16.10
C LYS A 109 0.12 10.10 -14.64
N VAL A 110 0.34 9.03 -13.88
CA VAL A 110 0.22 9.01 -12.42
C VAL A 110 1.60 8.76 -11.82
N LEU A 111 2.06 9.65 -10.93
CA LEU A 111 3.26 9.44 -10.14
C LEU A 111 2.88 8.61 -8.90
N ILE A 112 3.55 7.48 -8.68
CA ILE A 112 3.35 6.61 -7.53
C ILE A 112 4.66 6.56 -6.76
N VAL A 113 4.59 6.81 -5.43
CA VAL A 113 5.73 6.87 -4.52
C VAL A 113 5.45 5.97 -3.32
N SER A 114 6.44 5.24 -2.84
CA SER A 114 6.40 4.55 -1.55
C SER A 114 7.45 5.12 -0.61
N LEU A 115 7.07 5.33 0.65
CA LEU A 115 7.93 5.83 1.73
C LEU A 115 7.82 4.92 2.95
N LEU A 116 8.89 4.87 3.73
CA LEU A 116 8.96 4.13 4.99
C LEU A 116 9.03 5.10 6.17
N GLY A 117 8.26 4.84 7.22
CA GLY A 117 8.32 5.56 8.48
C GLY A 117 9.62 5.27 9.25
N THR A 118 10.02 6.18 10.15
CA THR A 118 11.34 6.18 10.79
C THR A 118 11.59 5.01 11.74
N THR A 119 10.54 4.29 12.15
CA THR A 119 10.61 3.25 13.18
C THR A 119 10.13 1.88 12.71
N VAL A 120 9.81 1.73 11.43
CA VAL A 120 9.25 0.49 10.88
C VAL A 120 10.31 -0.59 10.80
N GLY A 121 10.06 -1.70 11.52
CA GLY A 121 10.84 -2.93 11.41
C GLY A 121 12.20 -2.91 12.10
N GLN A 122 12.94 -4.01 11.99
CA GLN A 122 14.30 -4.20 12.51
C GLN A 122 15.33 -3.51 11.60
N PRO A 123 16.56 -3.25 12.06
CA PRO A 123 17.39 -2.13 11.65
C PRO A 123 17.48 -2.03 10.13
N VAL A 124 16.56 -1.26 9.59
CA VAL A 124 16.53 -0.87 8.21
C VAL A 124 17.12 0.53 8.20
N GLU A 125 18.19 0.72 7.44
CA GLU A 125 18.77 2.04 7.26
C GLU A 125 17.84 2.84 6.35
N ILE A 126 17.23 3.89 6.91
CA ILE A 126 16.30 4.78 6.21
C ILE A 126 16.76 6.23 6.31
N THR A 127 16.45 7.02 5.31
CA THR A 127 16.57 8.48 5.34
C THR A 127 15.23 9.12 5.75
N ASN A 128 15.26 10.43 6.04
CA ASN A 128 14.05 11.16 6.42
C ASN A 128 12.99 11.11 5.30
N PRO A 129 11.77 10.60 5.56
CA PRO A 129 10.74 10.48 4.54
C PRO A 129 10.25 11.82 3.98
N LEU A 130 10.28 12.91 4.78
CA LEU A 130 9.87 14.24 4.31
C LEU A 130 10.90 14.83 3.34
N GLU A 131 12.20 14.65 3.60
CA GLU A 131 13.27 15.07 2.69
C GLU A 131 13.24 14.24 1.40
N ALA A 132 12.99 12.93 1.52
CA ALA A 132 12.90 12.05 0.37
C ALA A 132 11.75 12.45 -0.57
N ILE A 133 10.57 12.72 -0.03
CA ILE A 133 9.41 13.12 -0.87
C ILE A 133 9.62 14.51 -1.48
N ASP A 134 10.22 15.45 -0.76
CA ASP A 134 10.54 16.77 -1.31
C ASP A 134 11.50 16.67 -2.49
N THR A 135 12.52 15.84 -2.37
CA THR A 135 13.47 15.57 -3.47
C THR A 135 12.75 14.97 -4.67
N ILE A 136 11.91 13.94 -4.45
CA ILE A 136 11.15 13.29 -5.53
C ILE A 136 10.21 14.27 -6.23
N LEU A 137 9.49 15.10 -5.48
CA LEU A 137 8.58 16.08 -6.07
C LEU A 137 9.32 17.16 -6.86
N ALA A 138 10.49 17.62 -6.37
CA ALA A 138 11.33 18.59 -7.05
C ALA A 138 11.94 18.01 -8.36
N GLU A 139 12.45 16.77 -8.32
CA GLU A 139 12.95 16.08 -9.53
C GLU A 139 11.88 15.90 -10.62
N ASN A 140 10.62 15.87 -10.21
CA ASN A 140 9.46 15.68 -11.07
C ASN A 140 8.66 16.98 -11.30
N GLU A 141 9.22 18.14 -10.92
CA GLU A 141 8.62 19.44 -11.22
C GLU A 141 8.58 19.66 -12.75
N GLY A 142 7.47 20.19 -13.25
CA GLY A 142 7.25 20.40 -14.67
C GLY A 142 6.83 19.15 -15.47
N ILE A 143 6.88 17.96 -14.93
CA ILE A 143 6.30 16.77 -15.58
C ILE A 143 4.79 16.77 -15.36
N ARG A 144 4.04 16.96 -16.48
CA ARG A 144 2.57 16.93 -16.42
C ARG A 144 2.07 15.56 -15.96
N ARG A 145 1.29 15.53 -14.89
CA ARG A 145 0.64 14.34 -14.35
C ARG A 145 -0.78 14.66 -13.87
N VAL A 146 -1.65 13.67 -13.90
CA VAL A 146 -3.06 13.81 -13.51
C VAL A 146 -3.29 13.44 -12.05
N ALA A 147 -2.36 12.69 -11.43
CA ALA A 147 -2.41 12.35 -10.03
C ALA A 147 -0.99 12.06 -9.48
N THR A 148 -0.85 12.25 -8.17
CA THR A 148 0.30 11.78 -7.37
C THR A 148 -0.24 10.95 -6.21
N VAL A 149 0.17 9.68 -6.12
CA VAL A 149 -0.21 8.75 -5.05
C VAL A 149 1.00 8.45 -4.22
N VAL A 150 0.93 8.72 -2.93
CA VAL A 150 2.01 8.46 -1.97
C VAL A 150 1.53 7.42 -0.96
N ASN A 151 2.20 6.30 -0.94
CA ASN A 151 2.10 5.29 0.11
C ASN A 151 3.08 5.64 1.23
N PHE A 152 2.63 5.55 2.47
CA PHE A 152 3.45 5.73 3.65
C PHE A 152 3.33 4.52 4.58
N HIS A 153 4.32 3.64 4.49
CA HIS A 153 4.42 2.44 5.32
C HIS A 153 5.06 2.79 6.67
N GLY A 154 4.24 3.10 7.67
CA GLY A 154 4.69 3.72 8.93
C GLY A 154 4.14 3.04 10.19
N ASP A 155 4.90 3.11 11.29
CA ASP A 155 4.54 2.52 12.58
C ASP A 155 3.94 3.56 13.55
N TYR A 156 4.47 4.79 13.60
CA TYR A 156 3.93 5.82 14.49
C TYR A 156 2.70 6.51 13.89
N SER A 157 1.63 6.61 14.70
CA SER A 157 0.40 7.33 14.31
C SER A 157 0.67 8.79 13.96
N SER A 158 1.58 9.46 14.70
CA SER A 158 1.95 10.84 14.42
C SER A 158 2.63 11.01 13.06
N GLU A 159 3.50 10.09 12.64
CA GLU A 159 4.13 10.13 11.31
C GLU A 159 3.08 10.01 10.20
N LYS A 160 2.13 9.06 10.36
CA LYS A 160 1.04 8.83 9.40
C LYS A 160 0.15 10.06 9.22
N VAL A 161 -0.20 10.73 10.32
CA VAL A 161 -0.98 11.98 10.28
C VAL A 161 -0.16 13.13 9.68
N ILE A 162 1.11 13.28 10.10
CA ILE A 162 1.97 14.37 9.64
C ILE A 162 2.24 14.28 8.14
N ILE A 163 2.55 13.11 7.60
CA ILE A 163 2.84 12.97 6.15
C ILE A 163 1.63 13.36 5.30
N GLY A 164 0.41 13.01 5.74
CA GLY A 164 -0.83 13.43 5.09
C GLY A 164 -0.96 14.95 5.02
N HIS A 165 -0.80 15.62 6.15
CA HIS A 165 -0.87 17.07 6.23
C HIS A 165 0.29 17.80 5.53
N TYR A 166 1.49 17.22 5.58
CA TYR A 166 2.67 17.76 4.89
C TYR A 166 2.51 17.78 3.38
N LEU A 167 1.79 16.81 2.84
CA LEU A 167 1.54 16.66 1.42
C LEU A 167 0.16 17.18 0.98
N ASP A 168 -0.60 17.80 1.89
CA ASP A 168 -1.92 18.33 1.58
C ASP A 168 -1.85 19.41 0.50
N GLY A 169 -2.57 19.19 -0.60
CA GLY A 169 -2.51 20.01 -1.82
C GLY A 169 -1.31 19.76 -2.73
N ARG A 170 -0.36 18.89 -2.33
CA ARG A 170 0.83 18.51 -3.12
C ARG A 170 0.73 17.10 -3.71
N ALA A 171 -0.14 16.26 -3.16
CA ALA A 171 -0.44 14.94 -3.64
C ALA A 171 -1.96 14.75 -3.77
N SER A 172 -2.38 13.84 -4.65
CA SER A 172 -3.79 13.47 -4.82
C SER A 172 -4.28 12.56 -3.70
N ILE A 173 -3.44 11.58 -3.34
CA ILE A 173 -3.69 10.57 -2.31
C ILE A 173 -2.43 10.43 -1.47
N VAL A 174 -2.58 10.44 -0.15
CA VAL A 174 -1.58 10.02 0.83
C VAL A 174 -2.22 8.96 1.71
N VAL A 175 -1.79 7.72 1.58
CA VAL A 175 -2.38 6.58 2.28
C VAL A 175 -1.33 5.86 3.12
N GLY A 176 -1.66 5.63 4.40
CA GLY A 176 -0.83 4.83 5.29
C GLY A 176 -1.22 3.37 5.29
N ASP A 177 -0.28 2.51 5.61
CA ASP A 177 -0.45 1.07 5.83
C ASP A 177 0.56 0.56 6.87
N HIS A 178 0.72 -0.74 7.04
CA HIS A 178 1.57 -1.45 7.99
C HIS A 178 0.84 -2.04 9.21
N TRP A 179 -0.14 -1.34 9.78
CA TRP A 179 -0.80 -1.84 10.98
C TRP A 179 -1.75 -3.01 10.73
N HIS A 180 -2.15 -3.22 9.48
CA HIS A 180 -3.16 -4.19 9.10
C HIS A 180 -4.55 -3.93 9.70
N VAL A 181 -4.69 -2.91 10.54
CA VAL A 181 -5.93 -2.49 11.19
C VAL A 181 -6.33 -1.14 10.62
N PRO A 182 -7.50 -1.03 9.97
CA PRO A 182 -7.92 0.22 9.36
C PRO A 182 -8.25 1.29 10.41
N THR A 183 -7.86 2.53 10.12
CA THR A 183 -8.23 3.70 10.92
C THR A 183 -9.57 4.31 10.46
N ALA A 184 -10.18 5.12 11.31
CA ALA A 184 -11.48 5.74 11.04
C ALA A 184 -11.39 7.17 10.49
N ASP A 185 -10.21 7.60 10.02
CA ASP A 185 -9.91 8.99 9.70
C ASP A 185 -9.90 9.33 8.21
N VAL A 186 -10.48 8.45 7.37
CA VAL A 186 -10.60 8.69 5.93
C VAL A 186 -11.29 10.02 5.62
N ARG A 187 -10.64 10.87 4.82
CA ARG A 187 -11.19 12.18 4.43
C ARG A 187 -10.42 12.81 3.27
N VAL A 188 -10.99 13.84 2.70
CA VAL A 188 -10.24 14.81 1.89
C VAL A 188 -9.77 15.93 2.82
N LEU A 189 -8.48 16.18 2.84
CA LEU A 189 -7.85 17.25 3.61
C LEU A 189 -8.16 18.62 2.99
N PRO A 190 -8.01 19.75 3.75
CA PRO A 190 -8.38 21.08 3.27
C PRO A 190 -7.72 21.52 1.96
N GLY A 191 -6.49 21.07 1.68
CA GLY A 191 -5.77 21.33 0.42
C GLY A 191 -6.18 20.42 -0.73
N GLY A 192 -7.06 19.43 -0.50
CA GLY A 192 -7.60 18.55 -1.53
C GLY A 192 -6.92 17.19 -1.65
N THR A 193 -6.13 16.77 -0.68
CA THR A 193 -5.51 15.44 -0.66
C THR A 193 -6.44 14.42 0.01
N ALA A 194 -6.74 13.30 -0.66
CA ALA A 194 -7.39 12.15 -0.02
C ALA A 194 -6.41 11.48 0.95
N HIS A 195 -6.82 11.31 2.21
CA HIS A 195 -5.95 10.76 3.25
C HIS A 195 -6.66 9.74 4.14
N MET A 196 -5.90 8.72 4.54
CA MET A 196 -6.25 7.75 5.57
C MET A 196 -4.96 7.27 6.23
N SER A 197 -4.89 7.31 7.58
CA SER A 197 -3.66 6.98 8.31
C SER A 197 -3.25 5.51 8.21
N ASP A 198 -4.20 4.58 8.19
CA ASP A 198 -3.95 3.18 7.84
C ASP A 198 -5.16 2.58 7.14
N VAL A 199 -4.95 2.04 5.96
CA VAL A 199 -6.03 1.46 5.15
C VAL A 199 -6.42 0.05 5.63
N GLY A 200 -5.59 -0.58 6.46
CA GLY A 200 -5.77 -1.95 6.92
C GLY A 200 -5.27 -3.01 5.93
N MET A 201 -5.59 -4.26 6.15
CA MET A 201 -5.15 -5.38 5.30
C MET A 201 -6.29 -6.03 4.53
N VAL A 202 -5.90 -6.81 3.52
CA VAL A 202 -6.74 -7.81 2.85
C VAL A 202 -6.24 -9.19 3.24
N GLY A 203 -7.09 -9.99 3.89
CA GLY A 203 -6.70 -11.31 4.40
C GLY A 203 -7.62 -11.80 5.50
N ALA A 204 -7.08 -12.53 6.46
CA ALA A 204 -7.86 -13.07 7.57
C ALA A 204 -8.55 -11.95 8.37
N LEU A 205 -9.84 -12.13 8.69
CA LEU A 205 -10.58 -11.22 9.57
C LEU A 205 -10.19 -11.44 11.04
N GLU A 206 -9.92 -12.68 11.39
CA GLU A 206 -9.51 -13.09 12.74
C GLU A 206 -8.01 -13.29 12.83
N GLY A 207 -7.50 -13.51 14.04
CA GLY A 207 -6.08 -13.65 14.30
C GLY A 207 -5.37 -12.31 14.56
N SER A 208 -4.06 -12.37 14.66
CA SER A 208 -3.21 -11.19 14.88
C SER A 208 -2.51 -10.79 13.58
N LEU A 209 -3.05 -9.78 12.88
CA LEU A 209 -2.44 -9.22 11.66
C LEU A 209 -2.19 -10.29 10.57
N GLY A 210 -3.14 -11.24 10.42
CA GLY A 210 -3.03 -12.32 9.42
C GLY A 210 -2.35 -13.60 9.89
N VAL A 211 -1.95 -13.70 11.18
CA VAL A 211 -1.35 -14.89 11.78
C VAL A 211 -2.19 -15.40 12.95
N THR A 212 -2.04 -16.68 13.30
CA THR A 212 -2.83 -17.34 14.33
C THR A 212 -2.55 -16.78 15.73
N TRP A 213 -3.58 -16.80 16.60
CA TRP A 213 -3.46 -16.38 18.01
C TRP A 213 -2.39 -17.20 18.75
N GLU A 214 -2.36 -18.50 18.50
CA GLU A 214 -1.44 -19.45 19.14
C GLU A 214 0.02 -19.14 18.85
N SER A 215 0.30 -18.55 17.69
CA SER A 215 1.65 -18.16 17.31
C SER A 215 2.09 -16.82 17.94
N VAL A 216 1.17 -16.02 18.48
CA VAL A 216 1.46 -14.66 18.98
C VAL A 216 1.32 -14.55 20.50
N ILE A 217 0.24 -15.09 21.07
CA ILE A 217 -0.09 -14.95 22.50
C ILE A 217 1.08 -15.36 23.43
N PRO A 218 1.80 -16.49 23.20
CA PRO A 218 2.90 -16.87 24.08
C PRO A 218 4.06 -15.86 24.11
N ARG A 219 4.27 -15.11 23.02
CA ARG A 219 5.29 -14.03 22.99
C ARG A 219 4.93 -12.90 23.95
N TRP A 220 3.67 -12.50 23.96
CA TRP A 220 3.21 -11.40 24.80
C TRP A 220 3.06 -11.81 26.26
N ARG A 221 2.55 -13.01 26.51
CA ARG A 221 2.28 -13.49 27.85
C ARG A 221 3.54 -13.97 28.57
N ASP A 222 4.40 -14.72 27.89
CA ASP A 222 5.47 -15.50 28.51
C ASP A 222 6.88 -15.12 28.00
N GLY A 223 6.98 -14.19 27.03
CA GLY A 223 8.24 -13.86 26.35
C GLY A 223 8.79 -15.01 25.48
N ALA A 224 7.94 -15.98 25.11
CA ALA A 224 8.35 -17.14 24.33
C ALA A 224 8.79 -16.75 22.92
N GLN A 225 9.79 -17.45 22.39
CA GLN A 225 10.20 -17.30 21.00
C GLN A 225 9.35 -18.22 20.11
N THR A 226 8.38 -17.64 19.40
CA THR A 226 7.53 -18.36 18.46
C THR A 226 7.73 -17.83 17.03
N ARG A 227 7.35 -18.62 16.03
CA ARG A 227 7.27 -18.18 14.62
C ARG A 227 5.83 -17.86 14.27
N ASN A 228 5.63 -16.86 13.43
CA ASN A 228 4.31 -16.57 12.87
C ASN A 228 3.80 -17.74 12.03
N VAL A 229 2.54 -18.11 12.23
CA VAL A 229 1.82 -19.08 11.41
C VAL A 229 0.70 -18.34 10.71
N LEU A 230 0.78 -18.25 9.38
CA LEU A 230 -0.24 -17.58 8.58
C LEU A 230 -1.59 -18.29 8.72
N ILE A 231 -2.66 -17.50 8.67
CA ILE A 231 -4.02 -18.01 8.55
C ILE A 231 -4.32 -18.15 7.06
N ASP A 232 -4.63 -19.34 6.60
CA ASP A 232 -4.90 -19.68 5.21
C ASP A 232 -6.36 -20.05 4.92
N GLU A 233 -7.19 -20.16 5.97
CA GLU A 233 -8.62 -20.45 5.89
C GLU A 233 -9.41 -19.61 6.91
N GLY A 234 -10.72 -19.45 6.69
CA GLY A 234 -11.63 -18.79 7.64
C GLY A 234 -12.21 -17.49 7.11
N PRO A 235 -12.83 -16.69 8.01
CA PRO A 235 -13.42 -15.41 7.65
C PRO A 235 -12.36 -14.42 7.12
N THR A 236 -12.74 -13.63 6.11
CA THR A 236 -11.82 -12.68 5.47
C THR A 236 -12.31 -11.26 5.51
N GLN A 237 -11.38 -10.31 5.36
CA GLN A 237 -11.65 -8.89 5.19
C GLN A 237 -10.95 -8.35 3.95
N PHE A 238 -11.59 -7.37 3.32
CA PHE A 238 -11.03 -6.56 2.24
C PHE A 238 -11.10 -5.10 2.67
N ASN A 239 -9.97 -4.41 2.66
CA ASN A 239 -9.87 -3.00 2.99
C ASN A 239 -9.15 -2.26 1.86
N ALA A 240 -9.70 -1.12 1.45
CA ALA A 240 -9.13 -0.26 0.42
C ALA A 240 -9.58 1.19 0.60
N LEU A 241 -8.79 2.15 0.14
CA LEU A 241 -9.17 3.54 -0.03
C LEU A 241 -9.61 3.76 -1.48
N LEU A 242 -10.84 4.24 -1.71
CA LEU A 242 -11.32 4.71 -3.01
C LEU A 242 -11.34 6.23 -3.03
N ALA A 243 -10.65 6.85 -3.97
CA ALA A 243 -10.64 8.29 -4.17
C ALA A 243 -11.08 8.67 -5.59
N ASP A 244 -11.88 9.73 -5.72
CA ASP A 244 -12.20 10.35 -7.00
C ASP A 244 -11.32 11.60 -7.20
N ILE A 245 -10.45 11.57 -8.21
CA ILE A 245 -9.48 12.61 -8.50
C ILE A 245 -9.94 13.48 -9.66
N ASP A 246 -9.88 14.78 -9.48
CA ASP A 246 -10.02 15.75 -10.57
C ASP A 246 -8.74 15.76 -11.40
N VAL A 247 -8.80 15.25 -12.62
CA VAL A 247 -7.64 15.16 -13.53
C VAL A 247 -7.10 16.52 -14.01
N GLN A 248 -7.87 17.61 -13.81
CA GLN A 248 -7.43 18.97 -14.16
C GLN A 248 -6.55 19.57 -13.06
N THR A 249 -6.92 19.32 -11.80
CA THR A 249 -6.20 19.86 -10.63
C THR A 249 -5.24 18.86 -10.02
N GLY A 250 -5.45 17.55 -10.25
CA GLY A 250 -4.72 16.46 -9.58
C GLY A 250 -5.15 16.26 -8.13
N LEU A 251 -6.24 16.89 -7.67
CA LEU A 251 -6.70 16.82 -6.27
C LEU A 251 -7.94 15.93 -6.13
N ALA A 252 -8.16 15.42 -4.93
CA ALA A 252 -9.29 14.55 -4.63
C ALA A 252 -10.59 15.36 -4.44
N ARG A 253 -11.69 14.85 -5.01
CA ARG A 253 -13.06 15.32 -4.77
C ARG A 253 -13.74 14.54 -3.66
N SER A 254 -13.37 13.28 -3.48
CA SER A 254 -13.89 12.39 -2.44
C SER A 254 -12.88 11.34 -2.03
N ALA A 255 -13.04 10.84 -0.80
CA ALA A 255 -12.30 9.71 -0.25
C ALA A 255 -13.27 8.82 0.53
N GLU A 256 -13.19 7.52 0.32
CA GLU A 256 -14.05 6.51 0.96
C GLU A 256 -13.22 5.30 1.39
N HIS A 257 -13.44 4.82 2.60
CA HIS A 257 -12.93 3.52 3.02
C HIS A 257 -13.88 2.41 2.54
N VAL A 258 -13.42 1.61 1.59
CA VAL A 258 -14.12 0.41 1.14
C VAL A 258 -13.72 -0.73 2.06
N ARG A 259 -14.67 -1.16 2.91
CA ARG A 259 -14.49 -2.28 3.85
C ARG A 259 -15.54 -3.33 3.62
N MET A 260 -15.10 -4.57 3.39
CA MET A 260 -15.96 -5.74 3.24
C MET A 260 -15.46 -6.86 4.16
N THR A 261 -16.38 -7.63 4.72
CA THR A 261 -16.07 -8.82 5.51
C THR A 261 -16.88 -10.00 5.00
N PHE A 262 -16.29 -11.19 5.05
CA PHE A 262 -16.89 -12.41 4.54
C PHE A 262 -16.76 -13.50 5.59
N SER A 263 -17.87 -14.22 5.82
CA SER A 263 -17.84 -15.47 6.60
C SER A 263 -17.03 -16.54 5.85
N ALA A 264 -16.56 -17.54 6.60
CA ALA A 264 -15.90 -18.70 6.04
C ALA A 264 -16.81 -19.48 5.08
#